data_46900cb9de6e35bbc977b2891747beec
#
_entry.id   46900cb9de6e35bbc977b2891747beec
#
_cell.length_a   1.000
_cell.length_b   1.000
_cell.length_c   1.000
_cell.angle_alpha   90.00
_cell.angle_beta   90.00
_cell.angle_gamma   90.00
#
_symmetry.space_group_name_H-M   'P 1'
#
loop_
_entity.id
_entity.type
_entity.pdbx_description
1 polymer ?
#
loop_
_entity_poly.entity_id
_entity_poly.type
_entity_poly.pdbx_seq_one_letter_code
_entity_poly.pdbx_strand_id
1 'polypeptide(L)' 'MKKVTKPQLIKKGKEVLGDIQKFNMWLNTENETLGCKPMEFYAKNKLDVLYKELEKI' A
#
# COMPACT_ATOMS: atom_id res chain seq x y z
N MET A 1 1.56 18.55 -6.66
CA MET A 1 1.65 17.09 -6.54
C MET A 1 1.59 16.67 -5.09
N LYS A 2 0.70 15.73 -4.80
CA LYS A 2 0.57 15.24 -3.43
C LYS A 2 1.61 14.16 -3.16
N LYS A 3 2.42 14.39 -2.15
CA LYS A 3 3.34 13.37 -1.67
C LYS A 3 2.63 12.53 -0.61
N VAL A 4 2.53 11.25 -0.84
CA VAL A 4 1.98 10.32 0.15
C VAL A 4 3.07 9.99 1.16
N THR A 5 2.77 10.15 2.44
CA THR A 5 3.70 9.79 3.51
C THR A 5 3.38 8.38 4.01
N LYS A 6 4.34 7.77 4.73
CA LYS A 6 4.11 6.43 5.30
C LYS A 6 2.91 6.39 6.24
N PRO A 7 2.75 7.36 7.18
CA PRO A 7 1.56 7.37 8.04
C PRO A 7 0.25 7.47 7.24
N GLN A 8 0.23 8.28 6.18
CA GLN A 8 -0.95 8.40 5.34
C GLN A 8 -1.28 7.08 4.64
N LEU A 9 -0.26 6.40 4.13
CA LEU A 9 -0.44 5.12 3.47
C LEU A 9 -0.97 4.07 4.45
N ILE A 10 -0.40 4.00 5.64
CA ILE A 10 -0.82 3.05 6.66
C ILE A 10 -2.27 3.30 7.06
N LYS A 11 -2.63 4.56 7.25
CA LYS A 11 -4.01 4.94 7.58
C LYS A 11 -4.97 4.50 6.49
N LYS A 12 -4.60 4.76 5.24
CA LYS A 12 -5.42 4.36 4.09
C LYS A 12 -5.58 2.85 4.03
N GLY A 13 -4.49 2.12 4.22
CA GLY A 13 -4.54 0.65 4.23
C GLY A 13 -5.44 0.09 5.31
N LYS A 14 -5.36 0.65 6.50
CA LYS A 14 -6.22 0.24 7.61
C LYS A 14 -7.70 0.51 7.32
N GLU A 15 -8.00 1.64 6.71
CA GLU A 15 -9.38 1.98 6.36
C GLU A 15 -9.94 1.06 5.28
N VAL A 16 -9.15 0.77 4.27
CA VAL A 16 -9.58 -0.03 3.12
C VAL A 16 -9.62 -1.51 3.45
N LEU A 17 -8.61 -2.01 4.16
CA LEU A 17 -8.43 -3.45 4.43
C LEU A 17 -8.98 -3.89 5.78
N GLY A 18 -9.18 -2.95 6.68
CA GLY A 18 -9.80 -3.22 7.97
C GLY A 18 -8.90 -3.02 9.17
N ASP A 19 -7.66 -3.51 9.13
CA ASP A 19 -6.72 -3.36 10.23
C ASP A 19 -5.28 -3.47 9.74
N ILE A 20 -4.34 -3.25 10.66
CA ILE A 20 -2.91 -3.23 10.33
C ILE A 20 -2.39 -4.62 9.91
N GLN A 21 -2.95 -5.70 10.47
CA GLN A 21 -2.53 -7.04 10.10
C GLN A 21 -2.87 -7.33 8.65
N LYS A 22 -4.07 -6.96 8.23
CA LYS A 22 -4.50 -7.14 6.84
C LYS A 22 -3.67 -6.28 5.90
N PHE A 23 -3.31 -5.08 6.32
CA PHE A 23 -2.43 -4.22 5.53
C PHE A 23 -1.05 -4.85 5.37
N ASN A 24 -0.49 -5.40 6.44
CA ASN A 24 0.79 -6.10 6.36
C ASN A 24 0.73 -7.31 5.44
N MET A 25 -0.34 -8.08 5.51
CA MET A 25 -0.54 -9.22 4.62
C MET A 25 -0.60 -8.78 3.16
N TRP A 26 -1.32 -7.68 2.91
CA TRP A 26 -1.41 -7.12 1.56
C TRP A 26 -0.04 -6.72 1.03
N LEU A 27 0.78 -6.09 1.88
CA LEU A 27 2.13 -5.69 1.49
C LEU A 27 3.02 -6.89 1.14
N ASN A 28 2.79 -8.03 1.79
CA ASN A 28 3.61 -9.23 1.61
C ASN A 28 3.03 -10.20 0.59
N THR A 29 1.89 -9.88 -0.01
CA THR A 29 1.26 -10.72 -1.02
C THR A 29 1.57 -10.15 -2.41
N GLU A 30 1.96 -11.01 -3.34
CA GLU A 30 2.22 -10.58 -4.70
C GLU A 30 1.00 -9.89 -5.29
N ASN A 31 1.22 -8.73 -5.91
CA ASN A 31 0.17 -7.95 -6.54
C ASN A 31 0.34 -8.02 -8.06
N GLU A 32 -0.64 -8.57 -8.74
CA GLU A 32 -0.57 -8.76 -10.20
C GLU A 32 -0.45 -7.41 -10.93
N THR A 33 -1.13 -6.40 -10.45
CA THR A 33 -1.09 -5.07 -11.07
C THR A 33 0.29 -4.46 -10.98
N LEU A 34 0.98 -4.67 -9.88
CA LEU A 34 2.32 -4.12 -9.66
C LEU A 34 3.42 -5.02 -10.20
N GLY A 35 3.11 -6.29 -10.45
CA GLY A 35 4.09 -7.28 -10.90
C GLY A 35 5.04 -7.76 -9.81
N CYS A 36 4.81 -7.35 -8.57
CA CYS A 36 5.65 -7.74 -7.43
C CYS A 36 4.89 -7.47 -6.13
N LYS A 37 5.51 -7.77 -5.00
CA LYS A 37 4.91 -7.49 -3.70
C LYS A 37 4.89 -5.98 -3.46
N PRO A 38 3.79 -5.43 -2.95
CA PRO A 38 3.74 -4.00 -2.62
C PRO A 38 4.84 -3.55 -1.66
N MET A 39 5.35 -4.46 -0.83
CA MET A 39 6.44 -4.17 0.09
C MET A 39 7.67 -3.62 -0.63
N GLU A 40 7.94 -4.07 -1.85
CA GLU A 40 9.09 -3.58 -2.62
C GLU A 40 8.91 -2.10 -2.97
N PHE A 41 7.70 -1.70 -3.31
CA PHE A 41 7.40 -0.29 -3.56
C PHE A 41 7.48 0.53 -2.27
N TYR A 42 7.03 -0.06 -1.16
CA TYR A 42 7.11 0.58 0.15
C TYR A 42 8.57 0.85 0.53
N ALA A 43 9.44 -0.14 0.33
CA ALA A 43 10.85 0.01 0.63
C ALA A 43 11.55 1.05 -0.23
N LYS A 44 11.07 1.22 -1.46
CA LYS A 44 11.61 2.22 -2.40
C LYS A 44 10.95 3.59 -2.23
N ASN A 45 10.10 3.73 -1.24
CA ASN A 45 9.37 4.96 -0.94
C ASN A 45 8.44 5.42 -2.07
N LYS A 46 7.94 4.48 -2.86
CA LYS A 46 6.97 4.75 -3.94
C LYS A 46 5.55 4.60 -3.40
N LEU A 47 5.23 5.41 -2.41
CA LEU A 47 3.99 5.28 -1.64
C LEU A 47 2.75 5.72 -2.41
N ASP A 48 2.90 6.63 -3.35
CA ASP A 48 1.80 7.10 -4.18
C ASP A 48 1.21 5.97 -5.03
N VAL A 49 2.06 5.08 -5.55
CA VAL A 49 1.61 3.93 -6.32
C VAL A 49 0.76 3.01 -5.45
N LEU A 50 1.24 2.74 -4.23
CA LEU A 50 0.52 1.88 -3.29
C LEU A 50 -0.80 2.50 -2.86
N TYR A 51 -0.81 3.80 -2.64
CA TYR A 51 -2.03 4.52 -2.27
C TYR A 51 -3.10 4.36 -3.34
N LYS A 52 -2.71 4.51 -4.62
CA LYS A 52 -3.63 4.33 -5.73
C LYS A 52 -4.18 2.92 -5.81
N GLU A 53 -3.34 1.92 -5.54
CA GLU A 53 -3.79 0.53 -5.53
C GLU A 53 -4.80 0.27 -4.41
N LEU A 54 -4.60 0.86 -3.25
CA LEU A 54 -5.55 0.75 -2.15
C LEU A 54 -6.89 1.40 -2.50
N GLU A 55 -6.87 2.49 -3.24
CA GLU A 55 -8.10 3.17 -3.66
C GLU A 55 -8.96 2.32 -4.59
N LYS A 56 -8.36 1.37 -5.30
CA LYS A 56 -9.08 0.48 -6.22
C LYS A 56 -9.78 -0.68 -5.50
N ILE A 57 -9.46 -0.93 -4.27
CA ILE A 57 -10.05 -2.03 -3.48
C ILE A 57 -11.46 -1.64 -2.93
#